data_fdf44ddee1bc9f6f577a4bae73c0b74e
#
_entry.id   fdf44ddee1bc9f6f577a4bae73c0b74e
#
_cell.length_a   1.000
_cell.length_b   1.000
_cell.length_c   1.000
_cell.angle_alpha   90.00
_cell.angle_beta   90.00
_cell.angle_gamma   90.00
#
_symmetry.space_group_name_H-M   'P 1'
#
loop_
_entity.id
_entity.type
_entity.pdbx_description
1 polymer ?
#
loop_
_entity_poly.entity_id
_entity_poly.type
_entity_poly.pdbx_seq_one_letter_code
_entity_poly.pdbx_strand_id
1 'polypeptide(L)'
;MFIEQKYLLIASSQLQQFKKKGDYLYNFRCPYCGDSHKNKTKARGFIFRKDANLIYKCHNCSKGASLQNLLKHVDVKIYNDYIMEKYK
;
A
#
# COMPACT_ATOMS: atom_id res chain seq x y z
N MET A 1 -9.82 -0.85 -11.58
CA MET A 1 -8.81 -0.17 -10.73
C MET A 1 -9.42 0.76 -9.68
N PHE A 2 -10.69 1.11 -9.83
CA PHE A 2 -11.38 2.00 -8.90
C PHE A 2 -11.44 1.44 -7.47
N ILE A 3 -11.79 0.16 -7.32
CA ILE A 3 -11.92 -0.48 -6.01
C ILE A 3 -10.56 -0.51 -5.29
N GLU A 4 -9.51 -0.84 -6.03
CA GLU A 4 -8.15 -0.91 -5.48
C GLU A 4 -7.70 0.44 -4.93
N GLN A 5 -7.90 1.51 -5.69
CA GLN A 5 -7.53 2.85 -5.25
C GLN A 5 -8.36 3.31 -4.06
N LYS A 6 -9.66 2.99 -4.07
CA LYS A 6 -10.56 3.34 -2.97
C LYS A 6 -10.06 2.76 -1.64
N TYR A 7 -9.74 1.47 -1.62
CA TYR A 7 -9.31 0.82 -0.38
C TYR A 7 -7.89 1.20 0.03
N LEU A 8 -7.03 1.52 -0.94
CA LEU A 8 -5.72 2.06 -0.61
C LEU A 8 -5.86 3.42 0.10
N LEU A 9 -6.77 4.27 -0.38
CA LEU A 9 -7.01 5.57 0.26
C LEU A 9 -7.63 5.41 1.64
N ILE A 10 -8.51 4.42 1.83
CA ILE A 10 -9.06 4.13 3.15
C ILE A 10 -7.93 3.71 4.11
N ALA A 11 -7.01 2.88 3.64
CA ALA A 11 -5.89 2.41 4.45
C ALA A 11 -4.82 3.49 4.67
N SER A 12 -4.84 4.57 3.89
CA SER A 12 -3.79 5.59 3.92
C SER A 12 -3.67 6.27 5.29
N SER A 13 -4.75 6.30 6.07
CA SER A 13 -4.72 6.87 7.42
C SER A 13 -3.81 6.06 8.36
N GLN A 14 -3.51 4.82 8.01
CA GLN A 14 -2.63 3.94 8.78
C GLN A 14 -1.25 3.82 8.15
N LEU A 15 -0.99 4.55 7.06
CA LEU A 15 0.29 4.52 6.34
C LEU A 15 1.02 5.84 6.57
N GLN A 16 2.21 5.77 7.16
CA GLN A 16 2.99 6.96 7.48
C GLN A 16 3.59 7.58 6.22
N GLN A 17 3.60 8.91 6.16
CA GLN A 17 4.17 9.67 5.04
C GLN A 17 3.53 9.32 3.70
N PHE A 18 2.23 9.05 3.70
CA PHE A 18 1.51 8.68 2.49
C PHE A 18 1.41 9.86 1.53
N LYS A 19 1.80 9.62 0.27
CA LYS A 19 1.75 10.62 -0.79
C LYS A 19 1.35 9.97 -2.11
N LYS A 20 0.50 10.66 -2.87
CA LYS A 20 0.19 10.26 -4.24
C LYS A 20 1.18 10.95 -5.18
N LYS A 21 1.99 10.16 -5.88
CA LYS A 21 3.03 10.67 -6.78
C LYS A 21 2.57 10.73 -8.24
N GLY A 22 1.51 10.02 -8.60
CA GLY A 22 0.97 9.99 -9.96
C GLY A 22 -0.36 9.27 -9.95
N ASP A 23 -0.97 9.07 -11.13
CA ASP A 23 -2.30 8.47 -11.25
C ASP A 23 -2.37 7.08 -10.60
N TYR A 24 -1.31 6.30 -10.74
CA TYR A 24 -1.24 4.95 -10.18
C TYR A 24 0.07 4.74 -9.44
N LEU A 25 0.59 5.81 -8.82
CA LEU A 25 1.85 5.75 -8.10
C LEU A 25 1.68 6.40 -6.72
N TYR A 26 1.94 5.62 -5.68
CA TYR A 26 1.81 6.06 -4.29
C TYR A 26 3.08 5.73 -3.54
N ASN A 27 3.41 6.55 -2.54
CA ASN A 27 4.63 6.39 -1.73
C ASN A 27 4.29 6.56 -0.26
N PHE A 28 4.84 5.69 0.58
CA PHE A 28 4.66 5.76 2.03
C PHE A 28 5.74 4.93 2.73
N ARG A 29 5.84 5.09 4.05
CA ARG A 29 6.78 4.29 4.83
C ARG A 29 6.33 2.82 4.81
N CYS A 30 7.31 1.92 4.66
CA CYS A 30 7.02 0.49 4.57
C CYS A 30 6.39 -0.03 5.87
N PRO A 31 5.18 -0.61 5.82
CA PRO A 31 4.57 -1.16 7.03
C PRO A 31 5.15 -2.51 7.46
N TYR A 32 5.95 -3.15 6.60
CA TYR A 32 6.58 -4.42 6.92
C TYR A 32 7.88 -4.27 7.71
N CYS A 33 8.76 -3.37 7.26
CA CYS A 33 10.07 -3.18 7.92
C CYS A 33 10.13 -1.90 8.75
N GLY A 34 9.08 -1.07 8.73
CA GLY A 34 9.09 0.21 9.40
C GLY A 34 9.95 1.27 8.73
N ASP A 35 10.54 0.94 7.57
CA ASP A 35 11.41 1.83 6.82
C ASP A 35 12.68 2.19 7.63
N SER A 36 13.25 3.39 7.45
CA SER A 36 14.49 3.77 8.15
C SER A 36 14.22 4.12 9.61
N HIS A 37 14.89 3.44 10.53
CA HIS A 37 14.80 3.76 11.95
C HIS A 37 15.54 5.05 12.30
N LYS A 38 16.54 5.41 11.50
CA LYS A 38 17.34 6.62 11.72
C LYS A 38 16.66 7.87 11.19
N ASN A 39 15.84 7.75 10.16
CA ASN A 39 15.16 8.88 9.53
C ASN A 39 13.70 8.55 9.35
N LYS A 40 12.87 9.07 10.26
CA LYS A 40 11.42 8.78 10.27
C LYS A 40 10.65 9.47 9.15
N THR A 41 11.30 10.40 8.42
CA THR A 41 10.64 11.08 7.30
C THR A 41 10.85 10.36 5.97
N LYS A 42 11.76 9.38 5.91
CA LYS A 42 11.94 8.60 4.67
C LYS A 42 10.78 7.67 4.43
N ALA A 43 10.38 7.58 3.17
CA ALA A 43 9.30 6.70 2.73
C ALA A 43 9.78 5.95 1.50
N ARG A 44 10.03 4.65 1.65
CA ARG A 44 10.60 3.80 0.60
C ARG A 44 9.64 2.73 0.11
N GLY A 45 8.42 2.73 0.62
CA GLY A 45 7.36 1.85 0.11
C GLY A 45 6.65 2.51 -1.06
N PHE A 46 6.47 1.76 -2.13
CA PHE A 46 5.81 2.27 -3.33
C PHE A 46 4.72 1.31 -3.78
N ILE A 47 3.58 1.88 -4.19
CA ILE A 47 2.56 1.14 -4.93
C ILE A 47 2.52 1.71 -6.33
N PHE A 48 2.55 0.83 -7.32
CA PHE A 48 2.51 1.21 -8.73
C PHE A 48 1.64 0.23 -9.51
N ARG A 49 1.17 0.69 -10.66
CA ARG A 49 0.35 -0.14 -11.53
C ARG A 49 1.24 -1.06 -12.37
N LYS A 50 0.89 -2.34 -12.37
CA LYS A 50 1.49 -3.32 -13.27
C LYS A 50 0.36 -4.11 -13.92
N ASP A 51 0.20 -3.94 -15.24
CA ASP A 51 -0.93 -4.50 -15.98
C ASP A 51 -2.26 -3.99 -15.40
N ALA A 52 -3.13 -4.87 -14.94
CA ALA A 52 -4.41 -4.51 -14.35
C ALA A 52 -4.38 -4.51 -12.82
N ASN A 53 -3.19 -4.53 -12.21
CA ASN A 53 -3.06 -4.66 -10.76
C ASN A 53 -2.21 -3.55 -10.17
N LEU A 54 -2.41 -3.31 -8.87
CA LEU A 54 -1.52 -2.46 -8.08
C LEU A 54 -0.59 -3.37 -7.28
N ILE A 55 0.70 -3.08 -7.37
CA ILE A 55 1.75 -3.89 -6.73
C ILE A 55 2.51 -3.02 -5.73
N TYR A 56 2.80 -3.59 -4.56
CA TYR A 56 3.62 -2.94 -3.54
C TYR A 56 5.07 -3.40 -3.63
N LYS A 57 6.01 -2.47 -3.47
CA LYS A 57 7.44 -2.78 -3.40
C LYS A 57 8.12 -1.81 -2.45
N CYS A 58 8.92 -2.34 -1.54
CA CYS A 58 9.75 -1.53 -0.64
C CYS A 58 11.19 -1.53 -1.13
N HIS A 59 11.78 -0.36 -1.26
CA HIS A 59 13.18 -0.21 -1.68
C HIS A 59 14.16 -0.33 -0.52
N ASN A 60 13.66 -0.45 0.71
CA ASN A 60 14.51 -0.62 1.89
C ASN A 60 14.72 -2.11 2.24
N CYS A 61 13.63 -2.87 2.34
CA CYS A 61 13.70 -4.29 2.71
C CYS A 61 13.48 -5.23 1.54
N SER A 62 13.24 -4.70 0.33
CA SER A 62 12.99 -5.47 -0.89
C SER A 62 11.70 -6.30 -0.85
N LYS A 63 10.81 -6.06 0.12
CA LYS A 63 9.55 -6.78 0.20
C LYS A 63 8.63 -6.40 -0.96
N GLY A 64 8.13 -7.40 -1.67
CA GLY A 64 7.12 -7.22 -2.72
C GLY A 64 5.83 -7.89 -2.29
N ALA A 65 4.69 -7.29 -2.65
CA ALA A 65 3.37 -7.84 -2.31
C ALA A 65 2.32 -7.30 -3.25
N SER A 66 1.20 -8.04 -3.38
CA SER A 66 0.02 -7.51 -4.03
C SER A 66 -0.66 -6.50 -3.10
N LEU A 67 -1.52 -5.65 -3.67
CA LEU A 67 -2.32 -4.73 -2.84
C LEU A 67 -3.15 -5.51 -1.82
N GLN A 68 -3.70 -6.64 -2.23
CA GLN A 68 -4.50 -7.50 -1.35
C GLN A 68 -3.70 -7.92 -0.12
N ASN A 69 -2.48 -8.39 -0.30
CA ASN A 69 -1.62 -8.79 0.81
C ASN A 69 -1.20 -7.61 1.67
N LEU A 70 -0.96 -6.45 1.05
CA LEU A 70 -0.62 -5.25 1.79
C LEU A 70 -1.77 -4.82 2.71
N LEU A 71 -3.00 -4.81 2.19
CA LEU A 71 -4.17 -4.45 3.00
C LEU A 71 -4.35 -5.42 4.18
N LYS A 72 -4.16 -6.71 3.94
CA LYS A 72 -4.26 -7.72 5.00
C LYS A 72 -3.22 -7.50 6.09
N HIS A 73 -2.02 -7.05 5.71
CA HIS A 73 -0.97 -6.75 6.68
C HIS A 73 -1.26 -5.47 7.49
N VAL A 74 -1.79 -4.45 6.82
CA VAL A 74 -2.06 -3.14 7.44
C VAL A 74 -3.28 -3.22 8.37
N ASP A 75 -4.39 -3.76 7.87
CA ASP A 75 -5.64 -3.86 8.64
C ASP A 75 -6.53 -4.92 8.01
N VAL A 76 -6.70 -6.03 8.73
CA VAL A 76 -7.49 -7.17 8.22
C VAL A 76 -8.95 -6.80 7.97
N LYS A 77 -9.48 -5.83 8.71
CA LYS A 77 -10.86 -5.37 8.51
C LYS A 77 -11.01 -4.69 7.16
N ILE A 78 -10.06 -3.83 6.81
CA ILE A 78 -10.05 -3.17 5.49
C ILE A 78 -9.88 -4.22 4.39
N TYR A 79 -9.01 -5.19 4.61
CA TYR A 79 -8.81 -6.30 3.68
C TYR A 79 -10.12 -7.07 3.45
N ASN A 80 -10.85 -7.41 4.52
CA ASN A 80 -12.10 -8.13 4.40
C ASN A 80 -13.14 -7.33 3.61
N ASP A 81 -13.26 -6.04 3.88
CA ASP A 81 -14.17 -5.16 3.15
C ASP A 81 -13.81 -5.09 1.67
N TYR A 82 -12.52 -5.01 1.37
CA TYR A 82 -12.03 -5.00 0.00
C TYR A 82 -12.40 -6.28 -0.75
N ILE A 83 -12.18 -7.44 -0.12
CA ILE A 83 -12.49 -8.73 -0.74
C ILE A 83 -14.00 -8.86 -0.98
N MET A 84 -14.81 -8.43 -0.02
CA MET A 84 -16.28 -8.51 -0.16
C MET A 84 -16.77 -7.65 -1.32
N GLU A 85 -16.20 -6.45 -1.49
CA GLU A 85 -16.63 -5.58 -2.58
C GLU A 85 -16.12 -6.06 -3.94
N LYS A 86 -14.88 -6.56 -4.00
CA LYS A 86 -14.26 -6.99 -5.25
C LYS A 86 -14.86 -8.29 -5.80
N TYR A 87 -15.16 -9.23 -4.92
CA TYR A 87 -15.63 -10.56 -5.32
C TYR A 87 -17.11 -10.79 -5.03
N LYS A 88 -17.85 -9.72 -4.93
CA LYS A 88 -19.29 -9.77 -4.68
C LYS A 88 -20.08 -10.34 -5.87
#